data_3ff1771e5d6c7413ac3da17fae94845f
#
_entry.id   3ff1771e5d6c7413ac3da17fae94845f
#
_cell.length_a   1.000
_cell.length_b   1.000
_cell.length_c   1.000
_cell.angle_alpha   90.00
_cell.angle_beta   90.00
_cell.angle_gamma   90.00
#
_symmetry.space_group_name_H-M   'P 1'
#
loop_
_entity.id
_entity.type
_entity.pdbx_description
1 polymer ?
#
loop_
_entity_poly.entity_id
_entity_poly.type
_entity_poly.pdbx_seq_one_letter_code
_entity_poly.pdbx_strand_id
1 'polypeptide(L)'
;MTQAFWDSRQLPLTFSQAQFDDEGFLRDLTQWSPALADAIGLCLSLCSAQGLSDEQQRIVMAARDFYQRYERMPTTRAFVKHLGLSLGEPYGQSATLMLHFPNYPMRLVALCAGLPKPPNCF
;
A
#
# COMPACT_ATOMS: atom_id res chain seq x y z
N MET A 1 -4.50 20.80 -9.93
CA MET A 1 -4.23 19.44 -10.44
C MET A 1 -3.67 18.55 -9.36
N THR A 2 -4.25 17.39 -9.19
CA THR A 2 -3.74 16.41 -8.23
C THR A 2 -2.47 15.78 -8.81
N GLN A 3 -1.40 15.78 -8.02
CA GLN A 3 -0.14 15.18 -8.44
C GLN A 3 -0.01 13.79 -7.83
N ALA A 4 0.31 12.81 -8.66
CA ALA A 4 0.53 11.45 -8.20
C ALA A 4 1.83 11.37 -7.39
N PHE A 5 1.87 10.48 -6.39
CA PHE A 5 3.08 10.24 -5.61
C PHE A 5 4.17 9.54 -6.41
N TRP A 6 3.80 8.90 -7.50
CA TRP A 6 4.73 8.14 -8.32
C TRP A 6 4.22 8.10 -9.76
N ASP A 7 5.09 7.72 -10.68
CA ASP A 7 4.78 7.68 -12.11
C ASP A 7 4.70 6.20 -12.54
N SER A 8 3.50 5.78 -12.99
CA SER A 8 3.27 4.40 -13.44
C SER A 8 4.14 4.03 -14.64
N ARG A 9 4.65 5.01 -15.39
CA ARG A 9 5.57 4.75 -16.51
C ARG A 9 6.91 4.20 -16.04
N GLN A 10 7.23 4.30 -14.75
CA GLN A 10 8.45 3.75 -14.17
C GLN A 10 8.35 2.25 -13.90
N LEU A 11 7.14 1.68 -14.04
CA LEU A 11 6.95 0.25 -13.82
C LEU A 11 7.63 -0.57 -14.90
N PRO A 12 8.11 -1.79 -14.57
CA PRO A 12 8.59 -2.74 -15.57
C PRO A 12 7.53 -3.05 -16.62
N LEU A 13 7.95 -3.41 -17.82
CA LEU A 13 7.04 -3.74 -18.92
C LEU A 13 6.05 -4.86 -18.55
N THR A 14 6.43 -5.72 -17.63
CA THR A 14 5.54 -6.78 -17.09
C THR A 14 4.21 -6.23 -16.60
N PHE A 15 4.20 -4.99 -16.11
CA PHE A 15 3.00 -4.37 -15.54
C PHE A 15 2.41 -3.29 -16.45
N SER A 16 2.81 -3.23 -17.71
CA SER A 16 2.36 -2.19 -18.64
C SER A 16 0.84 -2.19 -18.87
N GLN A 17 0.17 -3.31 -18.60
CA GLN A 17 -1.28 -3.44 -18.74
C GLN A 17 -2.05 -2.92 -17.51
N ALA A 18 -1.37 -2.71 -16.40
CA ALA A 18 -2.03 -2.23 -15.19
C ALA A 18 -2.52 -0.80 -15.36
N GLN A 19 -3.73 -0.52 -14.86
CA GLN A 19 -4.35 0.80 -14.99
C GLN A 19 -4.42 1.49 -13.65
N PHE A 20 -4.02 2.75 -13.64
CA PHE A 20 -3.99 3.58 -12.44
C PHE A 20 -4.80 4.86 -12.67
N ASP A 21 -5.35 5.41 -11.59
CA ASP A 21 -6.04 6.69 -11.67
C ASP A 21 -5.02 7.85 -11.66
N ASP A 22 -5.53 9.09 -11.67
CA ASP A 22 -4.68 10.28 -11.75
C ASP A 22 -3.77 10.45 -10.53
N GLU A 23 -4.13 9.84 -9.41
CA GLU A 23 -3.33 9.90 -8.18
C GLU A 23 -2.40 8.71 -8.00
N GLY A 24 -2.44 7.75 -8.94
CA GLY A 24 -1.58 6.58 -8.92
C GLY A 24 -2.17 5.35 -8.23
N PHE A 25 -3.46 5.38 -7.89
CA PHE A 25 -4.13 4.22 -7.30
C PHE A 25 -4.61 3.27 -8.39
N LEU A 26 -4.43 1.96 -8.14
CA LEU A 26 -4.85 0.93 -9.09
C LEU A 26 -6.38 0.92 -9.22
N ARG A 27 -6.87 0.93 -10.47
CA ARG A 27 -8.31 0.97 -10.72
C ARG A 27 -9.00 -0.38 -10.52
N ASP A 28 -8.30 -1.46 -10.85
CA ASP A 28 -8.85 -2.82 -10.80
C ASP A 28 -8.03 -3.65 -9.81
N LEU A 29 -8.65 -3.99 -8.69
CA LEU A 29 -8.02 -4.76 -7.61
C LEU A 29 -7.50 -6.11 -8.07
N THR A 30 -8.09 -6.68 -9.12
CA THR A 30 -7.66 -8.00 -9.63
C THR A 30 -6.34 -7.95 -10.37
N GLN A 31 -5.86 -6.75 -10.75
CA GLN A 31 -4.57 -6.58 -11.40
C GLN A 31 -3.40 -6.56 -10.42
N TRP A 32 -3.69 -6.58 -9.12
CA TRP A 32 -2.66 -6.54 -8.10
C TRP A 32 -1.97 -7.88 -7.93
N SER A 33 -0.68 -7.82 -7.59
CA SER A 33 0.11 -8.99 -7.18
C SER A 33 1.19 -8.51 -6.20
N PRO A 34 1.79 -9.43 -5.42
CA PRO A 34 2.92 -9.05 -4.57
C PRO A 34 4.08 -8.46 -5.38
N ALA A 35 4.30 -8.93 -6.61
CA ALA A 35 5.33 -8.38 -7.48
C ALA A 35 5.02 -6.94 -7.88
N LEU A 36 3.75 -6.62 -8.12
CA LEU A 36 3.36 -5.22 -8.40
C LEU A 36 3.60 -4.35 -7.18
N ALA A 37 3.30 -4.85 -5.98
CA ALA A 37 3.57 -4.13 -4.74
C ALA A 37 5.06 -3.80 -4.60
N ASP A 38 5.94 -4.76 -4.92
CA ASP A 38 7.39 -4.55 -4.89
C ASP A 38 7.80 -3.45 -5.88
N ALA A 39 7.25 -3.49 -7.08
CA ALA A 39 7.58 -2.51 -8.11
C ALA A 39 7.12 -1.09 -7.72
N ILE A 40 5.91 -0.97 -7.20
CA ILE A 40 5.39 0.32 -6.73
C ILE A 40 6.21 0.81 -5.53
N GLY A 41 6.54 -0.09 -4.60
CA GLY A 41 7.37 0.24 -3.44
C GLY A 41 8.73 0.80 -3.86
N LEU A 42 9.33 0.23 -4.89
CA LEU A 42 10.60 0.73 -5.41
C LEU A 42 10.43 2.15 -5.99
N CYS A 43 9.36 2.37 -6.76
CA CYS A 43 9.05 3.70 -7.32
C CYS A 43 8.83 4.74 -6.23
N LEU A 44 8.29 4.33 -5.09
CA LEU A 44 8.03 5.21 -3.94
C LEU A 44 9.23 5.35 -3.01
N SER A 45 10.34 4.71 -3.34
CA SER A 45 11.56 4.69 -2.52
C SER A 45 11.34 4.05 -1.14
N LEU A 46 10.44 3.08 -1.05
CA LEU A 46 10.15 2.35 0.17
C LEU A 46 11.04 1.12 0.36
N CYS A 47 11.71 0.70 -0.71
CA CYS A 47 12.51 -0.51 -0.69
C CYS A 47 13.59 -0.45 -1.77
N SER A 48 14.46 -1.46 -1.76
CA SER A 48 15.49 -1.64 -2.79
C SER A 48 14.91 -2.38 -4.01
N ALA A 49 15.78 -2.61 -5.01
CA ALA A 49 15.40 -3.39 -6.20
C ALA A 49 14.98 -4.82 -5.86
N GLN A 50 15.29 -5.30 -4.64
CA GLN A 50 14.88 -6.62 -4.18
C GLN A 50 13.42 -6.68 -3.73
N GLY A 51 12.74 -5.53 -3.66
CA GLY A 51 11.33 -5.44 -3.30
C GLY A 51 11.09 -5.08 -1.84
N LEU A 52 9.82 -5.05 -1.47
CA LEU A 52 9.40 -4.75 -0.11
C LEU A 52 9.91 -5.82 0.86
N SER A 53 10.18 -5.42 2.10
CA SER A 53 10.55 -6.36 3.16
C SER A 53 9.38 -7.28 3.50
N ASP A 54 9.67 -8.37 4.22
CA ASP A 54 8.61 -9.28 4.68
C ASP A 54 7.61 -8.54 5.56
N GLU A 55 8.08 -7.64 6.41
CA GLU A 55 7.22 -6.84 7.28
C GLU A 55 6.32 -5.92 6.46
N GLN A 56 6.88 -5.25 5.45
CA GLN A 56 6.10 -4.40 4.56
C GLN A 56 5.05 -5.21 3.81
N GLN A 57 5.40 -6.39 3.31
CA GLN A 57 4.45 -7.25 2.60
C GLN A 57 3.32 -7.72 3.53
N ARG A 58 3.63 -8.04 4.78
CA ARG A 58 2.58 -8.41 5.76
C ARG A 58 1.60 -7.27 5.98
N ILE A 59 2.10 -6.04 6.07
CA ILE A 59 1.25 -4.87 6.25
C ILE A 59 0.36 -4.67 5.01
N VAL A 60 0.93 -4.81 3.82
CA VAL A 60 0.18 -4.71 2.57
C VAL A 60 -0.92 -5.77 2.50
N MET A 61 -0.59 -7.01 2.83
CA MET A 61 -1.58 -8.10 2.82
C MET A 61 -2.69 -7.88 3.85
N ALA A 62 -2.35 -7.33 5.02
CA ALA A 62 -3.35 -7.01 6.03
C ALA A 62 -4.32 -5.93 5.55
N ALA A 63 -3.83 -4.96 4.77
CA ALA A 63 -4.68 -3.93 4.19
C ALA A 63 -5.65 -4.54 3.18
N ARG A 64 -5.17 -5.46 2.34
CA ARG A 64 -6.04 -6.14 1.38
C ARG A 64 -7.09 -6.99 2.08
N ASP A 65 -6.71 -7.68 3.16
CA ASP A 65 -7.65 -8.45 3.97
C ASP A 65 -8.75 -7.56 4.56
N PHE A 66 -8.35 -6.40 5.10
CA PHE A 66 -9.33 -5.44 5.62
C PHE A 66 -10.31 -5.01 4.53
N TYR A 67 -9.81 -4.64 3.36
CA TYR A 67 -10.67 -4.20 2.27
C TYR A 67 -11.60 -5.31 1.80
N GLN A 68 -11.09 -6.54 1.73
CA GLN A 68 -11.89 -7.68 1.32
C GLN A 68 -13.07 -7.92 2.28
N ARG A 69 -12.87 -7.68 3.58
CA ARG A 69 -13.90 -7.87 4.60
C ARG A 69 -14.91 -6.74 4.65
N TYR A 70 -14.43 -5.50 4.56
CA TYR A 70 -15.24 -4.32 4.84
C TYR A 70 -15.56 -3.48 3.62
N GLU A 71 -14.97 -3.78 2.48
CA GLU A 71 -15.15 -3.08 1.20
C GLU A 71 -14.91 -1.57 1.31
N ARG A 72 -14.01 -1.18 2.20
CA ARG A 72 -13.61 0.22 2.40
C ARG A 72 -12.21 0.25 3.00
N MET A 73 -11.54 1.39 2.83
CA MET A 73 -10.23 1.61 3.43
C MET A 73 -10.38 2.08 4.86
N PRO A 74 -9.52 1.62 5.76
CA PRO A 74 -9.55 2.08 7.15
C PRO A 74 -8.91 3.46 7.32
N THR A 75 -9.26 4.14 8.42
CA THR A 75 -8.45 5.25 8.93
C THR A 75 -7.14 4.67 9.46
N THR A 76 -6.16 5.55 9.71
CA THR A 76 -4.87 5.11 10.27
C THR A 76 -5.07 4.36 11.60
N ARG A 77 -5.89 4.93 12.49
CA ARG A 77 -6.15 4.32 13.81
C ARG A 77 -6.78 2.94 13.68
N ALA A 78 -7.79 2.80 12.81
CA ALA A 78 -8.46 1.53 12.60
C ALA A 78 -7.51 0.50 12.00
N PHE A 79 -6.63 0.94 11.10
CA PHE A 79 -5.68 0.03 10.48
C PHE A 79 -4.63 -0.46 11.46
N VAL A 80 -4.11 0.43 12.30
CA VAL A 80 -3.15 0.04 13.34
C VAL A 80 -3.76 -1.02 14.26
N LYS A 81 -5.02 -0.83 14.67
CA LYS A 81 -5.73 -1.81 15.47
C LYS A 81 -5.87 -3.14 14.73
N HIS A 82 -6.22 -3.10 13.45
CA HIS A 82 -6.33 -4.31 12.63
C HIS A 82 -5.01 -5.04 12.52
N LEU A 83 -3.90 -4.32 12.36
CA LEU A 83 -2.57 -4.91 12.31
C LEU A 83 -2.23 -5.64 13.61
N GLY A 84 -2.54 -5.03 14.75
CA GLY A 84 -2.28 -5.66 16.04
C GLY A 84 -3.07 -6.94 16.22
N LEU A 85 -4.33 -6.95 15.79
CA LEU A 85 -5.20 -8.12 15.89
C LEU A 85 -4.79 -9.23 14.92
N SER A 86 -4.33 -8.86 13.74
CA SER A 86 -4.02 -9.81 12.67
C SER A 86 -2.60 -10.36 12.75
N LEU A 87 -1.63 -9.51 13.10
CA LEU A 87 -0.21 -9.84 13.05
C LEU A 87 0.45 -9.87 14.43
N GLY A 88 -0.22 -9.34 15.45
CA GLY A 88 0.35 -9.26 16.79
C GLY A 88 1.33 -8.10 16.94
N GLU A 89 1.97 -8.04 18.11
CA GLU A 89 2.97 -7.00 18.37
C GLU A 89 4.26 -7.31 17.60
N PRO A 90 5.00 -6.28 17.14
CA PRO A 90 4.77 -4.86 17.39
C PRO A 90 3.85 -4.15 16.39
N TYR A 91 3.13 -4.87 15.55
CA TYR A 91 2.35 -4.29 14.46
C TYR A 91 1.15 -3.44 14.94
N GLY A 92 0.71 -3.66 16.19
CA GLY A 92 -0.37 -2.87 16.78
C GLY A 92 0.03 -1.49 17.25
N GLN A 93 1.20 -1.01 16.85
CA GLN A 93 1.71 0.30 17.23
C GLN A 93 1.88 1.18 16.01
N SER A 94 1.41 2.43 16.09
CA SER A 94 1.53 3.37 14.98
C SER A 94 2.99 3.61 14.59
N ALA A 95 3.91 3.56 15.55
CA ALA A 95 5.34 3.74 15.28
C ALA A 95 5.87 2.66 14.33
N THR A 96 5.39 1.43 14.44
CA THR A 96 5.80 0.35 13.55
C THR A 96 5.32 0.61 12.12
N LEU A 97 4.06 1.03 11.98
CA LEU A 97 3.52 1.38 10.67
C LEU A 97 4.33 2.52 10.03
N MET A 98 4.62 3.57 10.81
CA MET A 98 5.39 4.72 10.32
C MET A 98 6.84 4.35 9.97
N LEU A 99 7.40 3.35 10.64
CA LEU A 99 8.75 2.88 10.33
C LEU A 99 8.80 2.27 8.92
N HIS A 100 7.81 1.49 8.55
CA HIS A 100 7.78 0.79 7.27
C HIS A 100 7.18 1.61 6.14
N PHE A 101 6.28 2.56 6.45
CA PHE A 101 5.61 3.43 5.49
C PHE A 101 5.61 4.86 6.05
N PRO A 102 6.75 5.57 5.91
CA PRO A 102 6.93 6.87 6.56
C PRO A 102 6.10 7.99 5.94
N ASN A 103 5.82 9.01 6.73
CA ASN A 103 5.16 10.27 6.35
C ASN A 103 3.66 10.13 6.07
N TYR A 104 3.26 9.30 5.12
CA TYR A 104 1.87 9.16 4.69
C TYR A 104 1.49 7.69 4.66
N PRO A 105 1.48 7.01 5.83
CA PRO A 105 1.42 5.55 5.86
C PRO A 105 0.20 4.97 5.16
N MET A 106 -1.00 5.52 5.36
CA MET A 106 -2.19 4.94 4.74
C MET A 106 -2.20 5.13 3.23
N ARG A 107 -1.71 6.28 2.74
CA ARG A 107 -1.60 6.48 1.31
C ARG A 107 -0.59 5.51 0.68
N LEU A 108 0.58 5.38 1.30
CA LEU A 108 1.63 4.51 0.78
C LEU A 108 1.19 3.03 0.80
N VAL A 109 0.55 2.62 1.88
CA VAL A 109 0.02 1.24 1.98
C VAL A 109 -1.02 1.00 0.90
N ALA A 110 -1.96 1.93 0.71
CA ALA A 110 -3.01 1.77 -0.30
C ALA A 110 -2.43 1.69 -1.70
N LEU A 111 -1.44 2.53 -2.01
CA LEU A 111 -0.79 2.48 -3.33
C LEU A 111 -0.13 1.13 -3.56
N CYS A 112 0.65 0.64 -2.61
CA CYS A 112 1.35 -0.65 -2.73
C CYS A 112 0.38 -1.83 -2.74
N ALA A 113 -0.73 -1.72 -2.05
CA ALA A 113 -1.72 -2.80 -1.94
C ALA A 113 -2.70 -2.83 -3.11
N GLY A 114 -2.65 -1.85 -4.03
CA GLY A 114 -3.58 -1.76 -5.14
C GLY A 114 -5.01 -1.46 -4.69
N LEU A 115 -5.16 -0.70 -3.62
CA LEU A 115 -6.46 -0.38 -3.01
C LEU A 115 -6.85 1.07 -3.30
N PRO A 116 -8.13 1.41 -3.14
CA PRO A 116 -8.59 2.78 -3.36
C PRO A 116 -7.97 3.77 -2.37
N LYS A 117 -8.06 5.06 -2.69
CA LYS A 117 -7.58 6.13 -1.83
C LYS A 117 -8.26 6.06 -0.46
N PRO A 118 -7.47 6.05 0.64
CA PRO A 118 -8.05 6.00 1.98
C PRO A 118 -8.69 7.33 2.38
N PRO A 119 -9.63 7.31 3.36
CA PRO A 119 -10.18 8.55 3.89
C PRO A 119 -9.11 9.33 4.63
N ASN A 120 -9.23 10.67 4.65
CA ASN A 120 -8.29 11.56 5.34
C ASN A 120 -6.83 11.23 4.98
N CYS A 121 -6.60 11.10 3.69
CA CYS A 121 -5.31 10.70 3.16
C CYS A 121 -4.39 11.91 3.07
N PHE A 122 -3.39 11.93 3.94
CA PHE A 122 -2.36 12.97 3.93
C PHE A 122 -1.01 12.39 3.64
#